data_086af9c9d0e60f43b9da51371408da76
#
_entry.id   086af9c9d0e60f43b9da51371408da76
#
_cell.length_a   1.000
_cell.length_b   1.000
_cell.length_c   1.000
_cell.angle_alpha   90.00
_cell.angle_beta   90.00
_cell.angle_gamma   90.00
#
_symmetry.space_group_name_H-M   'P 1'
#
loop_
_entity.id
_entity.type
_entity.pdbx_description
1 polymer ?
#
loop_
_entity_poly.entity_id
_entity_poly.type
_entity_poly.pdbx_seq_one_letter_code
_entity_poly.pdbx_strand_id
1 'polypeptide(L)'
;MDLTASAAIVLSAAGRTGHEAIIERAGAIVSPDLLEDAAEAIAAPWVSTGGGLLTPGCSGWPRGLADLGPAEPCALWVRGTPSVELSRMVAIVGSRRCTPYGRDCARILAETVVGTGRAVVSGGASGIDAAAHHGALAAGGATVLYAAGGAGTVYPENHRGLYHAAQASGAVVWEFPPGSALSGRSFLHRNRLLAASSGA
;
A
#
# COMPACT_ATOMS: atom_id res chain seq x y z
N MET A 1 8.99 5.27 -19.79
CA MET A 1 8.56 5.74 -18.42
C MET A 1 9.03 7.18 -18.29
N ASP A 2 8.31 8.06 -17.62
CA ASP A 2 8.88 9.40 -17.44
C ASP A 2 10.05 9.35 -16.42
N LEU A 3 10.96 10.31 -16.49
CA LEU A 3 12.16 10.36 -15.67
C LEU A 3 11.85 10.40 -14.16
N THR A 4 10.74 11.03 -13.79
CA THR A 4 10.29 11.15 -12.40
C THR A 4 9.85 9.80 -11.85
N ALA A 5 9.10 9.03 -12.63
CA ALA A 5 8.67 7.68 -12.24
C ALA A 5 9.86 6.73 -12.13
N SER A 6 10.82 6.80 -13.06
CA SER A 6 12.04 5.98 -13.02
C SER A 6 12.88 6.27 -11.77
N ALA A 7 13.10 7.55 -11.46
CA ALA A 7 13.80 7.95 -10.26
C ALA A 7 13.07 7.50 -8.97
N ALA A 8 11.74 7.59 -8.94
CA ALA A 8 10.93 7.14 -7.80
C ALA A 8 11.09 5.64 -7.53
N ILE A 9 11.13 4.80 -8.57
CA ILE A 9 11.33 3.35 -8.44
C ILE A 9 12.71 3.03 -7.88
N VAL A 10 13.77 3.66 -8.39
CA VAL A 10 15.15 3.46 -7.93
C VAL A 10 15.30 3.90 -6.48
N LEU A 11 14.71 5.03 -6.09
CA LEU A 11 14.75 5.53 -4.72
C LEU A 11 13.96 4.66 -3.75
N SER A 12 12.81 4.14 -4.18
CA SER A 12 12.04 3.15 -3.41
C SER A 12 12.89 1.91 -3.12
N ALA A 13 13.62 1.41 -4.12
CA ALA A 13 14.52 0.27 -3.95
C ALA A 13 15.67 0.55 -3.00
N ALA A 14 16.15 1.79 -2.95
CA ALA A 14 17.18 2.23 -2.00
C ALA A 14 16.64 2.46 -0.58
N GLY A 15 15.35 2.20 -0.31
CA GLY A 15 14.72 2.40 0.99
C GLY A 15 14.60 3.87 1.40
N ARG A 16 14.54 4.78 0.42
CA ARG A 16 14.46 6.22 0.66
C ARG A 16 13.00 6.68 0.64
N THR A 17 12.72 7.67 1.47
CA THR A 17 11.48 8.44 1.48
C THR A 17 11.82 9.91 1.28
N GLY A 18 10.87 10.72 0.82
CA GLY A 18 11.12 12.14 0.58
C GLY A 18 11.33 12.46 -0.90
N HIS A 19 10.28 12.92 -1.49
CA HIS A 19 9.98 12.82 -2.91
C HIS A 19 10.66 13.86 -3.80
N GLU A 20 10.46 15.14 -3.60
CA GLU A 20 10.82 16.14 -4.60
C GLU A 20 12.32 16.48 -4.64
N ALA A 21 12.92 16.77 -3.49
CA ALA A 21 14.33 17.21 -3.44
C ALA A 21 15.34 16.11 -3.82
N ILE A 22 14.96 14.83 -3.67
CA ILE A 22 15.85 13.71 -3.97
C ILE A 22 15.72 13.32 -5.44
N ILE A 23 14.53 13.37 -6.02
CA ILE A 23 14.31 13.11 -7.46
C ILE A 23 15.00 14.19 -8.30
N GLU A 24 14.85 15.44 -7.91
CA GLU A 24 15.50 16.57 -8.59
C GLU A 24 17.03 16.43 -8.55
N ARG A 25 17.60 16.01 -7.41
CA ARG A 25 19.04 15.75 -7.28
C ARG A 25 19.50 14.48 -8.02
N ALA A 26 18.71 13.44 -8.05
CA ALA A 26 19.04 12.22 -8.79
C ALA A 26 19.04 12.49 -10.31
N GLY A 27 18.05 13.20 -10.82
CA GLY A 27 17.97 13.59 -12.22
C GLY A 27 19.10 14.55 -12.66
N ALA A 28 19.70 15.30 -11.72
CA ALA A 28 20.86 16.16 -12.01
C ALA A 28 22.21 15.41 -12.01
N ILE A 29 22.27 14.20 -11.44
CA ILE A 29 23.53 13.46 -11.21
C ILE A 29 23.63 12.21 -12.08
N VAL A 30 22.53 11.63 -12.50
CA VAL A 30 22.46 10.37 -13.25
C VAL A 30 21.81 10.61 -14.60
N SER A 31 22.36 10.02 -15.67
CA SER A 31 21.75 10.18 -17.00
C SER A 31 20.34 9.56 -17.03
N PRO A 32 19.41 10.15 -17.80
CA PRO A 32 18.05 9.63 -17.94
C PRO A 32 18.00 8.15 -18.31
N ASP A 33 18.80 7.73 -19.27
CA ASP A 33 18.84 6.36 -19.78
C ASP A 33 19.22 5.35 -18.67
N LEU A 34 20.23 5.69 -17.84
CA LEU A 34 20.65 4.84 -16.73
C LEU A 34 19.58 4.73 -15.64
N LEU A 35 18.78 5.78 -15.42
CA LEU A 35 17.66 5.73 -14.47
C LEU A 35 16.53 4.86 -15.01
N GLU A 36 16.21 4.94 -16.29
CA GLU A 36 15.20 4.11 -16.92
C GLU A 36 15.57 2.63 -16.92
N ASP A 37 16.80 2.31 -17.32
CA ASP A 37 17.32 0.94 -17.30
C ASP A 37 17.29 0.35 -15.88
N ALA A 38 17.74 1.11 -14.88
CA ALA A 38 17.73 0.69 -13.48
C ALA A 38 16.30 0.49 -12.96
N ALA A 39 15.37 1.39 -13.30
CA ALA A 39 13.98 1.29 -12.90
C ALA A 39 13.31 0.06 -13.53
N GLU A 40 13.57 -0.19 -14.80
CA GLU A 40 13.05 -1.37 -15.50
C GLU A 40 13.59 -2.65 -14.89
N ALA A 41 14.89 -2.75 -14.65
CA ALA A 41 15.52 -3.91 -14.02
C ALA A 41 14.93 -4.22 -12.63
N ILE A 42 14.57 -3.19 -11.87
CA ILE A 42 13.95 -3.33 -10.54
C ILE A 42 12.49 -3.73 -10.65
N ALA A 43 11.74 -3.14 -11.59
CA ALA A 43 10.31 -3.30 -11.70
C ALA A 43 9.87 -4.53 -12.53
N ALA A 44 10.61 -4.87 -13.58
CA ALA A 44 10.22 -5.92 -14.52
C ALA A 44 9.93 -7.29 -13.87
N PRO A 45 10.73 -7.78 -12.90
CA PRO A 45 10.41 -9.05 -12.24
C PRO A 45 9.10 -9.04 -11.47
N TRP A 46 8.71 -7.88 -10.91
CA TRP A 46 7.44 -7.72 -10.22
C TRP A 46 6.27 -7.64 -11.20
N VAL A 47 6.41 -6.83 -12.23
CA VAL A 47 5.39 -6.63 -13.27
C VAL A 47 5.12 -7.92 -14.03
N SER A 48 6.16 -8.70 -14.36
CA SER A 48 6.01 -9.98 -15.06
C SER A 48 5.17 -11.02 -14.28
N THR A 49 5.06 -10.85 -12.96
CA THR A 49 4.21 -11.70 -12.10
C THR A 49 2.83 -11.09 -11.82
N GLY A 50 2.41 -10.07 -12.57
CA GLY A 50 1.12 -9.38 -12.40
C GLY A 50 1.11 -8.33 -11.30
N GLY A 51 2.28 -7.87 -10.85
CA GLY A 51 2.39 -6.71 -9.96
C GLY A 51 2.27 -5.40 -10.71
N GLY A 52 1.80 -4.37 -10.03
CA GLY A 52 1.74 -2.98 -10.50
C GLY A 52 2.62 -2.07 -9.67
N LEU A 53 2.84 -0.87 -10.18
CA LEU A 53 3.55 0.22 -9.51
C LEU A 53 2.75 1.50 -9.62
N LEU A 54 2.67 2.23 -8.52
CA LEU A 54 2.15 3.58 -8.47
C LEU A 54 3.28 4.52 -8.06
N THR A 55 3.34 5.66 -8.72
CA THR A 55 4.26 6.76 -8.39
C THR A 55 3.44 8.03 -8.20
N PRO A 56 3.94 9.02 -7.45
CA PRO A 56 3.26 10.29 -7.27
C PRO A 56 2.86 10.91 -8.60
N GLY A 57 1.63 11.44 -8.62
CA GLY A 57 1.04 12.04 -9.82
C GLY A 57 0.38 11.05 -10.81
N CYS A 58 0.60 9.74 -10.70
CA CYS A 58 -0.10 8.79 -11.55
C CYS A 58 -1.57 8.61 -11.13
N SER A 59 -2.40 8.13 -12.08
CA SER A 59 -3.77 7.71 -11.78
C SER A 59 -3.75 6.56 -10.77
N GLY A 60 -4.50 6.69 -9.67
CA GLY A 60 -4.55 5.72 -8.58
C GLY A 60 -3.57 6.01 -7.43
N TRP A 61 -2.75 7.07 -7.50
CA TRP A 61 -1.97 7.52 -6.34
C TRP A 61 -2.89 8.12 -5.27
N PRO A 62 -2.80 7.67 -4.00
CA PRO A 62 -3.61 8.22 -2.93
C PRO A 62 -3.22 9.67 -2.64
N ARG A 63 -4.13 10.61 -2.92
CA ARG A 63 -3.83 12.05 -2.82
C ARG A 63 -3.36 12.50 -1.44
N GLY A 64 -3.89 11.91 -0.37
CA GLY A 64 -3.52 12.24 0.99
C GLY A 64 -2.07 11.86 1.35
N LEU A 65 -1.38 11.06 0.53
CA LEU A 65 0.04 10.77 0.76
C LEU A 65 0.93 12.01 0.62
N ALA A 66 0.52 13.01 -0.15
CA ALA A 66 1.23 14.28 -0.27
C ALA A 66 1.28 15.05 1.07
N ASP A 67 0.29 14.85 1.96
CA ASP A 67 0.26 15.45 3.29
C ASP A 67 1.38 14.95 4.22
N LEU A 68 2.03 13.85 3.85
CA LEU A 68 3.20 13.32 4.54
C LEU A 68 4.46 14.15 4.29
N GLY A 69 4.46 15.06 3.31
CA GLY A 69 5.61 15.90 2.97
C GLY A 69 6.88 15.07 2.76
N PRO A 70 7.98 15.35 3.50
CA PRO A 70 9.24 14.59 3.33
C PRO A 70 9.14 13.09 3.64
N ALA A 71 8.04 12.64 4.24
CA ALA A 71 7.80 11.22 4.50
C ALA A 71 6.87 10.56 3.45
N GLU A 72 6.50 11.27 2.38
CA GLU A 72 5.78 10.69 1.26
C GLU A 72 6.57 9.54 0.64
N PRO A 73 5.94 8.38 0.33
CA PRO A 73 6.64 7.29 -0.34
C PRO A 73 7.00 7.67 -1.78
N CYS A 74 8.16 7.23 -2.25
CA CYS A 74 8.58 7.45 -3.64
C CYS A 74 7.77 6.60 -4.63
N ALA A 75 7.40 5.39 -4.23
CA ALA A 75 6.60 4.47 -5.04
C ALA A 75 5.78 3.55 -4.14
N LEU A 76 4.70 3.01 -4.68
CA LEU A 76 3.92 1.94 -4.08
C LEU A 76 3.90 0.73 -5.02
N TRP A 77 4.22 -0.42 -4.46
CA TRP A 77 4.17 -1.71 -5.12
C TRP A 77 2.80 -2.34 -4.85
N VAL A 78 2.08 -2.74 -5.89
CA VAL A 78 0.67 -3.09 -5.78
C VAL A 78 0.38 -4.45 -6.40
N ARG A 79 -0.49 -5.23 -5.78
CA ARG A 79 -1.19 -6.36 -6.40
C ARG A 79 -2.70 -6.17 -6.29
N GLY A 80 -3.40 -6.51 -7.36
CA GLY A 80 -4.82 -6.26 -7.50
C GLY A 80 -5.07 -4.98 -8.32
N THR A 81 -6.33 -4.65 -8.47
CA THR A 81 -6.73 -3.45 -9.21
C THR A 81 -7.34 -2.47 -8.21
N PRO A 82 -6.62 -1.41 -7.83
CA PRO A 82 -7.22 -0.36 -7.05
C PRO A 82 -8.20 0.44 -7.93
N SER A 83 -9.33 -0.18 -8.29
CA SER A 83 -10.44 0.48 -8.98
C SER A 83 -11.23 1.41 -8.05
N VAL A 84 -10.82 1.42 -6.78
CA VAL A 84 -11.43 2.27 -5.77
C VAL A 84 -10.77 3.64 -5.86
N GLU A 85 -11.58 4.66 -5.99
CA GLU A 85 -11.13 6.03 -5.73
C GLU A 85 -10.48 6.06 -4.33
N LEU A 86 -9.14 6.03 -4.29
CA LEU A 86 -8.36 5.96 -3.05
C LEU A 86 -8.61 7.17 -2.12
N SER A 87 -9.30 8.20 -2.61
CA SER A 87 -9.80 9.35 -1.85
C SER A 87 -11.01 9.05 -0.95
N ARG A 88 -11.60 7.86 -1.05
CA ARG A 88 -12.85 7.49 -0.35
C ARG A 88 -12.69 6.26 0.55
N MET A 89 -11.50 6.02 1.07
CA MET A 89 -11.24 4.91 1.97
C MET A 89 -11.47 5.29 3.43
N VAL A 90 -11.93 4.32 4.23
CA VAL A 90 -12.04 4.44 5.70
C VAL A 90 -11.08 3.47 6.34
N ALA A 91 -10.16 3.99 7.17
CA ALA A 91 -9.25 3.16 7.94
C ALA A 91 -9.96 2.55 9.14
N ILE A 92 -9.88 1.22 9.27
CA ILE A 92 -10.32 0.49 10.46
C ILE A 92 -9.12 -0.28 10.98
N VAL A 93 -8.59 0.15 12.12
CA VAL A 93 -7.37 -0.39 12.73
C VAL A 93 -7.57 -0.63 14.22
N GLY A 94 -6.77 -1.51 14.82
CA GLY A 94 -6.88 -1.72 16.24
C GLY A 94 -6.00 -2.83 16.81
N SER A 95 -6.41 -3.36 17.95
CA SER A 95 -5.64 -4.36 18.70
C SER A 95 -5.45 -5.66 17.92
N ARG A 96 -4.22 -6.18 17.95
CA ARG A 96 -3.89 -7.52 17.45
C ARG A 96 -4.49 -8.63 18.34
N ARG A 97 -4.75 -8.32 19.60
CA ARG A 97 -5.37 -9.21 20.60
C ARG A 97 -6.73 -8.63 21.02
N CYS A 98 -7.64 -8.53 20.04
CA CYS A 98 -8.97 -8.02 20.29
C CYS A 98 -9.88 -9.08 20.96
N THR A 99 -10.87 -8.60 21.70
CA THR A 99 -11.96 -9.43 22.21
C THR A 99 -12.89 -9.89 21.07
N PRO A 100 -13.72 -10.94 21.26
CA PRO A 100 -14.78 -11.29 20.31
C PRO A 100 -15.66 -10.09 19.98
N TYR A 101 -16.12 -9.34 20.99
CA TYR A 101 -16.90 -8.11 20.80
C TYR A 101 -16.19 -7.07 19.90
N GLY A 102 -14.89 -6.80 20.15
CA GLY A 102 -14.13 -5.86 19.30
C GLY A 102 -14.04 -6.32 17.85
N ARG A 103 -13.93 -7.63 17.64
CA ARG A 103 -13.91 -8.24 16.29
C ARG A 103 -15.25 -8.05 15.57
N ASP A 104 -16.36 -8.27 16.29
CA ASP A 104 -17.70 -8.10 15.72
C ASP A 104 -17.97 -6.62 15.42
N CYS A 105 -17.58 -5.71 16.29
CA CYS A 105 -17.63 -4.27 16.02
C CYS A 105 -16.85 -3.88 14.75
N ALA A 106 -15.64 -4.40 14.57
CA ALA A 106 -14.85 -4.10 13.37
C ALA A 106 -15.51 -4.61 12.09
N ARG A 107 -16.14 -5.79 12.14
CA ARG A 107 -16.91 -6.33 11.00
C ARG A 107 -18.10 -5.46 10.66
N ILE A 108 -18.94 -5.11 11.65
CA ILE A 108 -20.13 -4.27 11.46
C ILE A 108 -19.74 -2.91 10.90
N LEU A 109 -18.67 -2.30 11.42
CA LEU A 109 -18.15 -1.03 10.90
C LEU A 109 -17.71 -1.15 9.44
N ALA A 110 -17.00 -2.24 9.09
CA ALA A 110 -16.56 -2.48 7.73
C ALA A 110 -17.74 -2.67 6.76
N GLU A 111 -18.74 -3.46 7.16
CA GLU A 111 -20.01 -3.64 6.40
C GLU A 111 -20.73 -2.30 6.21
N THR A 112 -20.80 -1.48 7.25
CA THR A 112 -21.39 -0.13 7.18
C THR A 112 -20.64 0.76 6.19
N VAL A 113 -19.30 0.76 6.24
CA VAL A 113 -18.46 1.52 5.31
C VAL A 113 -18.74 1.10 3.87
N VAL A 114 -18.76 -0.20 3.60
CA VAL A 114 -19.07 -0.76 2.27
C VAL A 114 -20.46 -0.33 1.81
N GLY A 115 -21.45 -0.37 2.71
CA GLY A 115 -22.83 0.06 2.43
C GLY A 115 -22.93 1.54 2.01
N THR A 116 -21.93 2.37 2.32
CA THR A 116 -21.83 3.76 1.86
C THR A 116 -21.11 3.93 0.51
N GLY A 117 -20.71 2.82 -0.14
CA GLY A 117 -19.94 2.83 -1.39
C GLY A 117 -18.46 3.19 -1.19
N ARG A 118 -17.95 3.11 0.05
CA ARG A 118 -16.54 3.38 0.39
C ARG A 118 -15.77 2.07 0.59
N ALA A 119 -14.47 2.11 0.37
CA ALA A 119 -13.61 0.97 0.64
C ALA A 119 -13.05 1.01 2.08
N VAL A 120 -12.79 -0.17 2.62
CA VAL A 120 -12.07 -0.32 3.89
C VAL A 120 -10.57 -0.39 3.62
N VAL A 121 -9.78 0.38 4.36
CA VAL A 121 -8.33 0.25 4.37
C VAL A 121 -7.84 -0.20 5.74
N SER A 122 -6.92 -1.17 5.77
CA SER A 122 -6.31 -1.64 7.01
C SER A 122 -4.94 -2.26 6.77
N GLY A 123 -4.30 -2.69 7.87
CA GLY A 123 -2.92 -3.15 7.85
C GLY A 123 -2.73 -4.65 7.72
N GLY A 124 -3.78 -5.44 7.69
CA GLY A 124 -3.69 -6.90 7.59
C GLY A 124 -3.10 -7.60 8.82
N ALA A 125 -2.97 -6.92 9.96
CA ALA A 125 -2.55 -7.54 11.21
C ALA A 125 -3.64 -8.47 11.76
N SER A 126 -3.26 -9.37 12.67
CA SER A 126 -4.24 -10.17 13.43
C SER A 126 -5.19 -9.25 14.22
N GLY A 127 -6.39 -9.71 14.52
CA GLY A 127 -7.35 -8.98 15.34
C GLY A 127 -8.23 -8.03 14.55
N ILE A 128 -8.27 -6.76 14.91
CA ILE A 128 -9.18 -5.77 14.33
C ILE A 128 -8.95 -5.57 12.82
N ASP A 129 -7.70 -5.47 12.38
CA ASP A 129 -7.38 -5.28 10.97
C ASP A 129 -7.95 -6.40 10.11
N ALA A 130 -7.68 -7.66 10.49
CA ALA A 130 -8.22 -8.83 9.78
C ALA A 130 -9.75 -8.87 9.81
N ALA A 131 -10.37 -8.54 10.96
CA ALA A 131 -11.80 -8.50 11.08
C ALA A 131 -12.45 -7.46 10.16
N ALA A 132 -11.83 -6.28 10.04
CA ALA A 132 -12.26 -5.22 9.14
C ALA A 132 -12.22 -5.65 7.67
N HIS A 133 -11.09 -6.26 7.25
CA HIS A 133 -10.99 -6.81 5.89
C HIS A 133 -12.04 -7.88 5.62
N HIS A 134 -12.22 -8.83 6.55
CA HIS A 134 -13.25 -9.88 6.40
C HIS A 134 -14.66 -9.32 6.35
N GLY A 135 -14.98 -8.29 7.13
CA GLY A 135 -16.28 -7.60 7.08
C GLY A 135 -16.52 -6.95 5.72
N ALA A 136 -15.53 -6.21 5.19
CA ALA A 136 -15.64 -5.60 3.88
C ALA A 136 -15.83 -6.65 2.76
N LEU A 137 -15.06 -7.73 2.79
CA LEU A 137 -15.16 -8.83 1.83
C LEU A 137 -16.52 -9.55 1.91
N ALA A 138 -17.02 -9.82 3.12
CA ALA A 138 -18.32 -10.45 3.33
C ALA A 138 -19.47 -9.59 2.81
N ALA A 139 -19.35 -8.27 2.88
CA ALA A 139 -20.30 -7.32 2.31
C ALA A 139 -20.15 -7.12 0.78
N GLY A 140 -19.26 -7.86 0.12
CA GLY A 140 -18.99 -7.71 -1.32
C GLY A 140 -18.27 -6.41 -1.70
N GLY A 141 -17.68 -5.72 -0.73
CA GLY A 141 -17.02 -4.45 -0.92
C GLY A 141 -15.52 -4.57 -1.20
N ALA A 142 -14.94 -3.46 -1.66
CA ALA A 142 -13.52 -3.36 -1.87
C ALA A 142 -12.76 -3.15 -0.55
N THR A 143 -11.56 -3.74 -0.48
CA THR A 143 -10.65 -3.49 0.64
C THR A 143 -9.22 -3.33 0.17
N VAL A 144 -8.50 -2.40 0.79
CA VAL A 144 -7.08 -2.14 0.50
C VAL A 144 -6.24 -2.50 1.71
N LEU A 145 -5.34 -3.45 1.53
CA LEU A 145 -4.45 -3.92 2.56
C LEU A 145 -3.06 -3.29 2.37
N TYR A 146 -2.68 -2.37 3.25
CA TYR A 146 -1.30 -1.91 3.31
C TYR A 146 -0.46 -2.92 4.09
N ALA A 147 0.52 -3.52 3.42
CA ALA A 147 1.37 -4.54 3.99
C ALA A 147 2.72 -3.99 4.46
N ALA A 148 3.28 -4.57 5.50
CA ALA A 148 4.63 -4.27 5.94
C ALA A 148 5.66 -5.16 5.22
N GLY A 149 6.90 -4.69 5.14
CA GLY A 149 7.98 -5.40 4.43
C GLY A 149 8.01 -5.12 2.95
N GLY A 150 8.75 -5.91 2.20
CA GLY A 150 8.87 -5.80 0.75
C GLY A 150 7.67 -6.37 0.02
N ALA A 151 7.47 -5.93 -1.22
CA ALA A 151 6.38 -6.37 -2.07
C ALA A 151 6.36 -7.90 -2.22
N GLY A 152 5.18 -8.48 -2.05
CA GLY A 152 4.98 -9.93 -2.01
C GLY A 152 5.12 -10.54 -0.62
N THR A 153 5.64 -9.83 0.38
CA THR A 153 5.68 -10.33 1.77
C THR A 153 4.27 -10.42 2.34
N VAL A 154 3.95 -11.58 2.90
CA VAL A 154 2.71 -11.82 3.65
C VAL A 154 3.03 -11.93 5.13
N TYR A 155 2.38 -11.12 5.95
CA TYR A 155 2.52 -11.19 7.41
C TYR A 155 1.23 -10.79 8.13
N PRO A 156 0.77 -11.60 9.10
CA PRO A 156 1.29 -12.92 9.45
C PRO A 156 1.03 -13.95 8.31
N GLU A 157 1.83 -15.00 8.24
CA GLU A 157 1.79 -15.94 7.10
C GLU A 157 0.44 -16.67 6.98
N ASN A 158 -0.24 -16.92 8.09
CA ASN A 158 -1.57 -17.51 8.10
C ASN A 158 -2.67 -16.60 7.52
N HIS A 159 -2.35 -15.35 7.17
CA HIS A 159 -3.25 -14.43 6.46
C HIS A 159 -3.11 -14.48 4.93
N ARG A 160 -2.38 -15.45 4.37
CA ARG A 160 -2.21 -15.60 2.91
C ARG A 160 -3.55 -15.58 2.16
N GLY A 161 -4.58 -16.28 2.67
CA GLY A 161 -5.92 -16.26 2.10
C GLY A 161 -6.56 -14.86 2.12
N LEU A 162 -6.35 -14.09 3.18
CA LEU A 162 -6.83 -12.72 3.29
C LEU A 162 -6.15 -11.81 2.25
N TYR A 163 -4.82 -11.95 2.07
CA TYR A 163 -4.09 -11.21 1.04
C TYR A 163 -4.63 -11.50 -0.36
N HIS A 164 -4.86 -12.77 -0.69
CA HIS A 164 -5.45 -13.14 -1.98
C HIS A 164 -6.86 -12.56 -2.17
N ALA A 165 -7.70 -12.61 -1.15
CA ALA A 165 -9.03 -12.05 -1.22
C ALA A 165 -9.02 -10.52 -1.37
N ALA A 166 -8.10 -9.82 -0.67
CA ALA A 166 -7.92 -8.39 -0.80
C ALA A 166 -7.42 -7.99 -2.21
N GLN A 167 -6.52 -8.78 -2.81
CA GLN A 167 -6.08 -8.57 -4.19
C GLN A 167 -7.22 -8.71 -5.20
N ALA A 168 -8.12 -9.66 -4.98
CA ALA A 168 -9.24 -9.93 -5.89
C ALA A 168 -10.35 -8.88 -5.80
N SER A 169 -10.58 -8.28 -4.62
CA SER A 169 -11.65 -7.30 -4.41
C SER A 169 -11.17 -5.84 -4.41
N GLY A 170 -9.87 -5.61 -4.35
CA GLY A 170 -9.27 -4.30 -4.25
C GLY A 170 -7.77 -4.39 -4.48
N ALA A 171 -6.96 -4.15 -3.44
CA ALA A 171 -5.51 -4.21 -3.59
C ALA A 171 -4.78 -4.61 -2.31
N VAL A 172 -3.56 -5.13 -2.49
CA VAL A 172 -2.52 -5.14 -1.47
C VAL A 172 -1.40 -4.21 -1.92
N VAL A 173 -0.93 -3.38 -1.00
CA VAL A 173 0.01 -2.30 -1.26
C VAL A 173 1.21 -2.43 -0.32
N TRP A 174 2.41 -2.31 -0.87
CA TRP A 174 3.68 -2.25 -0.15
C TRP A 174 4.43 -0.99 -0.52
N GLU A 175 5.22 -0.47 0.40
CA GLU A 175 6.09 0.68 0.13
C GLU A 175 7.44 0.28 -0.48
N PHE A 176 7.94 -0.90 -0.11
CA PHE A 176 9.29 -1.33 -0.49
C PHE A 176 9.25 -2.43 -1.55
N PRO A 177 10.30 -2.52 -2.40
CA PRO A 177 10.37 -3.50 -3.48
C PRO A 177 10.43 -4.94 -2.95
N PRO A 178 10.23 -5.95 -3.83
CA PRO A 178 10.42 -7.35 -3.49
C PRO A 178 11.80 -7.60 -2.88
N GLY A 179 11.86 -8.51 -1.89
CA GLY A 179 13.11 -8.86 -1.21
C GLY A 179 13.51 -7.92 -0.06
N SER A 180 12.83 -6.79 0.14
CA SER A 180 13.08 -5.93 1.29
C SER A 180 12.70 -6.61 2.60
N ALA A 181 13.56 -6.48 3.62
CA ALA A 181 13.40 -7.15 4.89
C ALA A 181 12.17 -6.65 5.68
N LEU A 182 11.45 -7.59 6.28
CA LEU A 182 10.43 -7.27 7.27
C LEU A 182 11.09 -7.00 8.63
N SER A 183 10.77 -5.89 9.24
CA SER A 183 11.28 -5.47 10.55
C SER A 183 10.18 -4.84 11.40
N GLY A 184 10.43 -4.70 12.70
CA GLY A 184 9.50 -3.98 13.59
C GLY A 184 9.21 -2.54 13.11
N ARG A 185 10.20 -1.88 12.53
CA ARG A 185 10.06 -0.53 11.95
C ARG A 185 9.14 -0.50 10.73
N SER A 186 9.12 -1.56 9.91
CA SER A 186 8.27 -1.63 8.72
C SER A 186 6.78 -1.47 9.06
N PHE A 187 6.35 -1.95 10.23
CA PHE A 187 4.96 -1.80 10.68
C PHE A 187 4.62 -0.35 11.05
N LEU A 188 5.54 0.36 11.68
CA LEU A 188 5.36 1.78 12.03
C LEU A 188 5.37 2.65 10.78
N HIS A 189 6.30 2.39 9.88
CA HIS A 189 6.38 3.10 8.59
C HIS A 189 5.09 2.97 7.80
N ARG A 190 4.56 1.74 7.67
CA ARG A 190 3.32 1.47 6.96
C ARG A 190 2.10 2.21 7.54
N ASN A 191 2.03 2.38 8.86
CA ASN A 191 0.87 3.00 9.51
C ASN A 191 0.64 4.44 9.05
N ARG A 192 1.69 5.20 8.68
CA ARG A 192 1.52 6.55 8.13
C ARG A 192 0.80 6.53 6.78
N LEU A 193 1.05 5.49 5.97
CA LEU A 193 0.37 5.34 4.68
C LEU A 193 -1.13 5.07 4.86
N LEU A 194 -1.48 4.23 5.85
CA LEU A 194 -2.87 3.99 6.21
C LEU A 194 -3.59 5.28 6.60
N ALA A 195 -2.97 6.05 7.49
CA ALA A 195 -3.55 7.31 7.96
C ALA A 195 -3.71 8.32 6.81
N ALA A 196 -2.67 8.51 6.00
CA ALA A 196 -2.69 9.46 4.91
C ALA A 196 -3.61 9.04 3.74
N SER A 197 -3.80 7.73 3.52
CA SER A 197 -4.69 7.23 2.46
C SER A 197 -6.15 7.18 2.87
N SER A 198 -6.47 7.33 4.16
CA SER A 198 -7.85 7.39 4.62
C SER A 198 -8.36 8.83 4.53
N GLY A 199 -9.41 9.04 3.76
CA GLY A 199 -10.15 10.31 3.81
C GLY A 199 -10.86 10.44 5.15
N ALA A 200 -10.65 11.56 5.84
CA ALA A 200 -11.45 11.92 7.00
C ALA A 200 -12.89 12.24 6.60
#